data_e56e5ab1c0808709a5cb30bd0e95338f
#
_entry.id   e56e5ab1c0808709a5cb30bd0e95338f
#
_cell.length_a   1.000
_cell.length_b   1.000
_cell.length_c   1.000
_cell.angle_alpha   90.00
_cell.angle_beta   90.00
_cell.angle_gamma   90.00
#
_symmetry.space_group_name_H-M   'P 1'
#
loop_
_entity.id
_entity.type
_entity.pdbx_description
1 polymer ?
#
loop_
_entity_poly.entity_id
_entity_poly.type
_entity_poly.pdbx_seq_one_letter_code
_entity_poly.pdbx_strand_id
1 'polypeptide(L)'
;MVDLLPEQTRHWQVVESVAREHFRRAGLQEIRTPLLEVTDLFARGIGEATDVVGKEMYSFVDRGDRSCTLRPEGTASVVRAAVQHGLLSQGPQRLWYGGPMFRYERPQAGRQRQFHQIGVELLGFSSPRSDAEVIAVAWALLADLGVQGLALEINSLGIPEDRKRYRAELVAWLEARIDQLDDDSRQRLATNPLRILDSKHPQTQALLEQAPTLLSTLCEESQERFAEVKLALSALEIPFHINTRLVRGLDYYGHTAFEITSDQLGAQATVCGGGRYDGLIDQLGGPSTPAIGWALGMERLMLVLEASADADPDGSAARLTTTNPPDLYLVNRGESAERLALVLAQKLRAAGLVVELDGSGAAFGKQFKRADRCGASWALVIGEDEVERGEAQLKRLHSVSSEASDASKDQLHRLDDLSGLVHVVNPLAPSNLPR
;
A
#
# COMPACT_ATOMS: atom_id res chain seq x y z
N MET A 1 10.70 14.31 -1.36
CA MET A 1 9.31 14.35 -1.85
C MET A 1 9.37 14.28 -3.36
N VAL A 2 8.52 13.47 -3.96
CA VAL A 2 8.49 13.22 -5.40
C VAL A 2 7.03 13.33 -5.83
N ASP A 3 6.78 13.86 -7.03
CA ASP A 3 5.45 13.91 -7.61
C ASP A 3 5.09 12.55 -8.20
N LEU A 4 3.84 12.13 -8.04
CA LEU A 4 3.28 10.98 -8.75
C LEU A 4 2.63 11.49 -10.04
N LEU A 5 3.23 11.16 -11.17
CA LEU A 5 2.72 11.57 -12.48
C LEU A 5 1.53 10.69 -12.92
N PRO A 6 0.73 11.11 -13.92
CA PRO A 6 -0.51 10.41 -14.29
C PRO A 6 -0.35 8.91 -14.58
N GLU A 7 0.73 8.51 -15.20
CA GLU A 7 1.02 7.10 -15.50
C GLU A 7 1.22 6.30 -14.21
N GLN A 8 2.08 6.77 -13.31
CA GLN A 8 2.30 6.16 -12.00
C GLN A 8 1.02 6.13 -11.16
N THR A 9 0.26 7.24 -11.16
CA THR A 9 -0.99 7.35 -10.40
C THR A 9 -2.02 6.30 -10.84
N ARG A 10 -2.08 5.94 -12.13
CA ARG A 10 -2.97 4.87 -12.61
C ARG A 10 -2.63 3.53 -11.96
N HIS A 11 -1.36 3.16 -11.93
CA HIS A 11 -0.93 1.91 -11.28
C HIS A 11 -1.27 1.92 -9.79
N TRP A 12 -1.05 3.04 -9.11
CA TRP A 12 -1.43 3.21 -7.71
C TRP A 12 -2.92 2.99 -7.47
N GLN A 13 -3.78 3.60 -8.31
CA GLN A 13 -5.24 3.46 -8.22
C GLN A 13 -5.70 2.00 -8.38
N VAL A 14 -5.04 1.24 -9.25
CA VAL A 14 -5.33 -0.20 -9.40
C VAL A 14 -4.98 -0.95 -8.11
N VAL A 15 -3.77 -0.74 -7.56
CA VAL A 15 -3.35 -1.36 -6.30
C VAL A 15 -4.29 -0.97 -5.15
N GLU A 16 -4.65 0.31 -5.03
CA GLU A 16 -5.61 0.78 -4.03
C GLU A 16 -7.00 0.14 -4.19
N SER A 17 -7.45 -0.05 -5.43
CA SER A 17 -8.74 -0.72 -5.72
C SER A 17 -8.73 -2.18 -5.28
N VAL A 18 -7.66 -2.92 -5.60
CA VAL A 18 -7.48 -4.31 -5.16
C VAL A 18 -7.44 -4.38 -3.63
N ALA A 19 -6.67 -3.50 -2.98
CA ALA A 19 -6.58 -3.45 -1.53
C ALA A 19 -7.95 -3.18 -0.87
N ARG A 20 -8.72 -2.21 -1.37
CA ARG A 20 -10.08 -1.91 -0.88
C ARG A 20 -11.00 -3.12 -0.96
N GLU A 21 -10.95 -3.88 -2.06
CA GLU A 21 -11.78 -5.07 -2.22
C GLU A 21 -11.36 -6.19 -1.25
N HIS A 22 -10.04 -6.41 -1.05
CA HIS A 22 -9.55 -7.33 -0.03
C HIS A 22 -10.05 -6.96 1.37
N PHE A 23 -9.95 -5.68 1.74
CA PHE A 23 -10.39 -5.19 3.04
C PHE A 23 -11.90 -5.29 3.23
N ARG A 24 -12.67 -4.99 2.18
CA ARG A 24 -14.11 -5.18 2.19
C ARG A 24 -14.51 -6.63 2.44
N ARG A 25 -13.84 -7.59 1.77
CA ARG A 25 -14.05 -9.05 1.97
C ARG A 25 -13.66 -9.51 3.37
N ALA A 26 -12.65 -8.89 3.97
CA ALA A 26 -12.21 -9.16 5.34
C ALA A 26 -13.07 -8.44 6.41
N GLY A 27 -14.11 -7.69 6.02
CA GLY A 27 -14.97 -6.95 6.95
C GLY A 27 -14.29 -5.74 7.61
N LEU A 28 -13.22 -5.21 7.00
CA LEU A 28 -12.50 -4.03 7.47
C LEU A 28 -13.20 -2.75 7.00
N GLN A 29 -13.27 -1.76 7.90
CA GLN A 29 -13.87 -0.45 7.62
C GLN A 29 -12.78 0.61 7.47
N GLU A 30 -12.95 1.50 6.47
CA GLU A 30 -12.01 2.60 6.25
C GLU A 30 -12.13 3.65 7.36
N ILE A 31 -10.98 4.05 7.93
CA ILE A 31 -10.88 5.21 8.80
C ILE A 31 -9.89 6.22 8.21
N ARG A 32 -10.22 7.50 8.26
CA ARG A 32 -9.34 8.58 7.82
C ARG A 32 -9.06 9.53 8.98
N THR A 33 -7.79 9.64 9.34
CA THR A 33 -7.31 10.53 10.40
C THR A 33 -6.63 11.76 9.80
N PRO A 34 -6.55 12.88 10.52
CA PRO A 34 -5.80 14.05 10.09
C PRO A 34 -4.34 13.75 9.78
N LEU A 35 -3.74 14.53 8.89
CA LEU A 35 -2.30 14.46 8.60
C LEU A 35 -1.47 15.14 9.69
N LEU A 36 -2.06 16.12 10.35
CA LEU A 36 -1.46 16.94 11.40
C LEU A 36 -2.06 16.56 12.75
N GLU A 37 -1.22 16.22 13.70
CA GLU A 37 -1.59 15.83 15.06
C GLU A 37 -0.75 16.63 16.08
N VAL A 38 -1.14 16.58 17.34
CA VAL A 38 -0.28 17.09 18.40
C VAL A 38 0.95 16.19 18.55
N THR A 39 2.13 16.79 18.74
CA THR A 39 3.41 16.07 18.81
C THR A 39 3.42 15.00 19.91
N ASP A 40 2.79 15.29 21.03
CA ASP A 40 2.69 14.40 22.21
C ASP A 40 2.04 13.04 21.87
N LEU A 41 1.13 13.00 20.89
CA LEU A 41 0.53 11.74 20.44
C LEU A 41 1.61 10.73 20.01
N PHE A 42 2.57 11.19 19.21
CA PHE A 42 3.61 10.32 18.68
C PHE A 42 4.74 10.09 19.71
N ALA A 43 5.10 11.10 20.48
CA ALA A 43 6.11 10.96 21.55
C ALA A 43 5.67 9.89 22.57
N ARG A 44 4.43 9.94 23.03
CA ARG A 44 3.86 8.93 23.92
C ARG A 44 3.61 7.59 23.25
N GLY A 45 3.04 7.59 22.04
CA GLY A 45 2.62 6.36 21.37
C GLY A 45 3.78 5.55 20.80
N ILE A 46 4.76 6.19 20.16
CA ILE A 46 5.84 5.50 19.47
C ILE A 46 7.02 5.19 20.39
N GLY A 47 7.26 6.06 21.40
CA GLY A 47 8.38 6.00 22.33
C GLY A 47 9.47 7.05 22.02
N GLU A 48 9.82 7.83 23.04
CA GLU A 48 10.77 8.95 22.94
C GLU A 48 12.19 8.50 22.51
N ALA A 49 12.57 7.26 22.83
CA ALA A 49 13.89 6.70 22.51
C ALA A 49 13.99 6.15 21.08
N THR A 50 12.91 6.21 20.29
CA THR A 50 12.95 5.73 18.90
C THR A 50 13.55 6.77 17.95
N ASP A 51 14.18 6.32 16.86
CA ASP A 51 14.71 7.21 15.82
C ASP A 51 13.60 8.07 15.20
N VAL A 52 12.39 7.53 15.08
CA VAL A 52 11.21 8.23 14.53
C VAL A 52 10.92 9.47 15.35
N VAL A 53 10.79 9.35 16.67
CA VAL A 53 10.49 10.49 17.56
C VAL A 53 11.68 11.40 17.72
N GLY A 54 12.90 10.84 17.91
CA GLY A 54 14.09 11.61 18.20
C GLY A 54 14.66 12.42 17.02
N LYS A 55 14.44 11.96 15.77
CA LYS A 55 15.17 12.52 14.60
C LYS A 55 14.33 12.67 13.33
N GLU A 56 13.18 11.97 13.20
CA GLU A 56 12.51 11.84 11.90
C GLU A 56 11.17 12.56 11.82
N MET A 57 10.65 13.10 12.90
CA MET A 57 9.38 13.84 12.89
C MET A 57 9.53 15.22 12.27
N TYR A 58 8.54 15.60 11.44
CA TYR A 58 8.33 16.97 10.99
C TYR A 58 7.43 17.69 11.99
N SER A 59 8.04 18.34 12.99
CA SER A 59 7.34 19.05 14.06
C SER A 59 7.53 20.56 13.95
N PHE A 60 6.49 21.31 14.31
CA PHE A 60 6.49 22.77 14.31
C PHE A 60 5.47 23.28 15.32
N VAL A 61 5.59 24.55 15.69
CA VAL A 61 4.63 25.21 16.58
C VAL A 61 3.59 25.94 15.73
N ASP A 62 2.31 25.71 16.00
CA ASP A 62 1.22 26.42 15.32
C ASP A 62 1.01 27.84 15.89
N ARG A 63 0.09 28.61 15.30
CA ARG A 63 -0.21 29.99 15.75
C ARG A 63 -0.81 30.07 17.16
N GLY A 64 -1.25 28.96 17.71
CA GLY A 64 -1.77 28.84 19.08
C GLY A 64 -0.77 28.25 20.07
N ASP A 65 0.53 28.32 19.74
CA ASP A 65 1.66 27.82 20.54
C ASP A 65 1.58 26.31 20.87
N ARG A 66 0.90 25.53 20.02
CA ARG A 66 0.84 24.07 20.17
C ARG A 66 1.89 23.40 19.31
N SER A 67 2.64 22.46 19.88
CA SER A 67 3.55 21.59 19.10
C SER A 67 2.73 20.60 18.29
N CYS A 68 2.89 20.67 16.97
CA CYS A 68 2.20 19.85 15.99
C CYS A 68 3.21 19.08 15.15
N THR A 69 2.81 17.90 14.68
CA THR A 69 3.66 17.00 13.90
C THR A 69 2.87 16.45 12.72
N LEU A 70 3.48 16.43 11.54
CA LEU A 70 2.97 15.65 10.41
C LEU A 70 3.15 14.17 10.75
N ARG A 71 2.08 13.38 10.66
CA ARG A 71 2.05 11.98 11.12
C ARG A 71 3.16 11.13 10.47
N PRO A 72 4.05 10.52 11.28
CA PRO A 72 5.12 9.65 10.78
C PRO A 72 4.65 8.23 10.49
N GLU A 73 3.45 7.86 10.98
CA GLU A 73 2.78 6.56 10.82
C GLU A 73 1.27 6.71 11.11
N GLY A 74 0.47 5.67 10.85
CA GLY A 74 -0.98 5.74 10.96
C GLY A 74 -1.57 5.18 12.26
N THR A 75 -0.92 4.20 12.89
CA THR A 75 -1.47 3.42 14.02
C THR A 75 -1.84 4.32 15.22
N ALA A 76 -0.93 5.20 15.65
CA ALA A 76 -1.20 6.09 16.80
C ALA A 76 -2.39 7.02 16.53
N SER A 77 -2.53 7.54 15.29
CA SER A 77 -3.67 8.37 14.90
C SER A 77 -4.98 7.59 14.89
N VAL A 78 -4.96 6.32 14.43
CA VAL A 78 -6.15 5.43 14.46
C VAL A 78 -6.55 5.12 15.90
N VAL A 79 -5.60 4.76 16.75
CA VAL A 79 -5.84 4.49 18.18
C VAL A 79 -6.41 5.73 18.88
N ARG A 80 -5.79 6.91 18.68
CA ARG A 80 -6.30 8.18 19.22
C ARG A 80 -7.76 8.42 18.78
N ALA A 81 -8.06 8.20 17.49
CA ALA A 81 -9.41 8.38 16.96
C ALA A 81 -10.40 7.38 17.59
N ALA A 82 -10.01 6.11 17.74
CA ALA A 82 -10.84 5.08 18.36
C ALA A 82 -11.17 5.41 19.82
N VAL A 83 -10.19 5.92 20.59
CA VAL A 83 -10.38 6.35 21.97
C VAL A 83 -11.26 7.59 22.03
N GLN A 84 -10.92 8.64 21.28
CA GLN A 84 -11.60 9.93 21.31
C GLN A 84 -13.07 9.85 20.90
N HIS A 85 -13.41 9.00 19.96
CA HIS A 85 -14.77 8.82 19.45
C HIS A 85 -15.51 7.65 20.10
N GLY A 86 -14.93 7.01 21.12
CA GLY A 86 -15.57 5.92 21.84
C GLY A 86 -15.87 4.68 21.00
N LEU A 87 -15.12 4.43 19.93
CA LEU A 87 -15.37 3.28 19.02
C LEU A 87 -15.23 1.95 19.78
N LEU A 88 -14.32 1.89 20.75
CA LEU A 88 -14.08 0.67 21.55
C LEU A 88 -15.26 0.30 22.45
N SER A 89 -16.12 1.26 22.82
CA SER A 89 -17.33 1.00 23.58
C SER A 89 -18.42 0.29 22.77
N GLN A 90 -18.31 0.31 21.45
CA GLN A 90 -19.22 -0.36 20.52
C GLN A 90 -18.82 -1.81 20.23
N GLY A 91 -17.71 -2.28 20.80
CA GLY A 91 -17.12 -3.60 20.60
C GLY A 91 -15.81 -3.56 19.83
N PRO A 92 -15.27 -4.75 19.47
CA PRO A 92 -14.03 -4.85 18.71
C PRO A 92 -14.12 -4.15 17.34
N GLN A 93 -13.05 -3.52 16.92
CA GLN A 93 -12.97 -2.74 15.68
C GLN A 93 -12.03 -3.41 14.67
N ARG A 94 -12.46 -3.41 13.42
CA ARG A 94 -11.71 -3.87 12.25
C ARG A 94 -11.52 -2.70 11.31
N LEU A 95 -10.36 -2.07 11.34
CA LEU A 95 -10.11 -0.82 10.65
C LEU A 95 -8.98 -0.96 9.63
N TRP A 96 -9.06 -0.19 8.55
CA TRP A 96 -7.95 0.04 7.64
C TRP A 96 -7.86 1.52 7.29
N TYR A 97 -6.67 1.97 6.95
CA TYR A 97 -6.40 3.33 6.52
C TYR A 97 -5.43 3.36 5.34
N GLY A 98 -5.47 4.46 4.58
CA GLY A 98 -4.52 4.75 3.51
C GLY A 98 -4.21 6.23 3.44
N GLY A 99 -2.98 6.58 3.06
CA GLY A 99 -2.62 7.97 2.82
C GLY A 99 -1.17 8.33 3.14
N PRO A 100 -0.82 9.63 3.01
CA PRO A 100 0.55 10.11 3.18
C PRO A 100 1.00 10.11 4.63
N MET A 101 2.30 9.78 4.82
CA MET A 101 3.06 9.83 6.05
C MET A 101 4.35 10.64 5.81
N PHE A 102 4.99 11.12 6.88
CA PHE A 102 6.11 12.04 6.78
C PHE A 102 7.23 11.65 7.75
N ARG A 103 8.43 11.35 7.20
CA ARG A 103 9.63 11.08 8.01
C ARG A 103 10.85 11.77 7.42
N TYR A 104 11.62 12.41 8.26
CA TYR A 104 12.89 13.05 7.86
C TYR A 104 14.01 12.02 7.72
N GLU A 105 13.77 11.01 6.90
CA GLU A 105 14.75 9.97 6.60
C GLU A 105 15.71 10.39 5.48
N ARG A 106 16.87 9.72 5.41
CA ARG A 106 17.76 9.83 4.25
C ARG A 106 17.05 9.19 3.04
N PRO A 107 16.82 9.95 1.95
CA PRO A 107 16.16 9.43 0.77
C PRO A 107 16.94 8.26 0.14
N GLN A 108 16.22 7.20 -0.22
CA GLN A 108 16.74 6.06 -0.98
C GLN A 108 15.58 5.39 -1.72
N ALA A 109 15.87 4.39 -2.58
CA ALA A 109 14.83 3.68 -3.31
C ALA A 109 13.74 3.13 -2.37
N GLY A 110 12.47 3.46 -2.63
CA GLY A 110 11.33 3.08 -1.79
C GLY A 110 11.24 3.76 -0.42
N ARG A 111 12.11 4.73 -0.11
CA ARG A 111 12.04 5.56 1.11
C ARG A 111 12.11 7.03 0.76
N GLN A 112 11.02 7.72 1.03
CA GLN A 112 10.86 9.14 0.78
C GLN A 112 10.48 9.86 2.07
N ARG A 113 10.71 11.17 2.11
CA ARG A 113 10.32 12.00 3.26
C ARG A 113 8.83 12.22 3.39
N GLN A 114 8.11 12.25 2.28
CA GLN A 114 6.68 12.02 2.20
C GLN A 114 6.50 10.71 1.47
N PHE A 115 5.80 9.78 2.08
CA PHE A 115 5.51 8.46 1.54
C PHE A 115 4.09 8.06 1.90
N HIS A 116 3.55 7.00 1.30
CA HIS A 116 2.20 6.56 1.55
C HIS A 116 2.20 5.20 2.23
N GLN A 117 1.31 5.04 3.18
CA GLN A 117 1.04 3.75 3.81
C GLN A 117 -0.40 3.32 3.57
N ILE A 118 -0.58 2.01 3.46
CA ILE A 118 -1.83 1.33 3.73
C ILE A 118 -1.61 0.50 5.00
N GLY A 119 -2.55 0.56 5.94
CA GLY A 119 -2.46 -0.19 7.18
C GLY A 119 -3.80 -0.77 7.62
N VAL A 120 -3.73 -1.83 8.41
CA VAL A 120 -4.87 -2.55 9.00
C VAL A 120 -4.67 -2.65 10.50
N GLU A 121 -5.72 -2.39 11.26
CA GLU A 121 -5.72 -2.43 12.72
C GLU A 121 -6.94 -3.21 13.22
N LEU A 122 -6.70 -4.27 13.99
CA LEU A 122 -7.71 -5.01 14.74
C LEU A 122 -7.63 -4.63 16.22
N LEU A 123 -8.62 -3.92 16.72
CA LEU A 123 -8.68 -3.44 18.12
C LEU A 123 -9.72 -4.24 18.89
N GLY A 124 -9.38 -4.76 20.07
CA GLY A 124 -10.26 -5.56 20.91
C GLY A 124 -10.21 -7.07 20.62
N PHE A 125 -9.22 -7.54 19.86
CA PHE A 125 -9.05 -8.96 19.52
C PHE A 125 -7.87 -9.54 20.28
N SER A 126 -8.11 -10.35 21.32
CA SER A 126 -7.07 -10.93 22.17
C SER A 126 -6.53 -12.28 21.66
N SER A 127 -7.29 -13.00 20.83
CA SER A 127 -6.94 -14.34 20.38
C SER A 127 -5.68 -14.37 19.51
N PRO A 128 -4.76 -15.33 19.69
CA PRO A 128 -3.64 -15.55 18.76
C PRO A 128 -4.07 -15.80 17.30
N ARG A 129 -5.30 -16.29 17.09
CA ARG A 129 -5.87 -16.50 15.75
C ARG A 129 -6.07 -15.16 15.01
N SER A 130 -6.33 -14.07 15.74
CA SER A 130 -6.42 -12.75 15.14
C SER A 130 -5.08 -12.26 14.62
N ASP A 131 -3.97 -12.71 15.23
CA ASP A 131 -2.63 -12.41 14.76
C ASP A 131 -2.38 -13.10 13.41
N ALA A 132 -2.74 -14.37 13.29
CA ALA A 132 -2.65 -15.11 12.02
C ALA A 132 -3.61 -14.56 10.96
N GLU A 133 -4.84 -14.16 11.34
CA GLU A 133 -5.81 -13.57 10.43
C GLU A 133 -5.29 -12.26 9.79
N VAL A 134 -4.75 -11.36 10.60
CA VAL A 134 -4.26 -10.07 10.09
C VAL A 134 -3.04 -10.24 9.18
N ILE A 135 -2.19 -11.22 9.47
CA ILE A 135 -1.08 -11.64 8.60
C ILE A 135 -1.62 -12.21 7.28
N ALA A 136 -2.63 -13.08 7.35
CA ALA A 136 -3.25 -13.69 6.17
C ALA A 136 -3.88 -12.66 5.23
N VAL A 137 -4.49 -11.59 5.76
CA VAL A 137 -5.01 -10.49 4.95
C VAL A 137 -3.89 -9.78 4.18
N ALA A 138 -2.76 -9.51 4.83
CA ALA A 138 -1.59 -8.92 4.16
C ALA A 138 -0.99 -9.85 3.11
N TRP A 139 -0.82 -11.14 3.46
CA TRP A 139 -0.27 -12.17 2.57
C TRP A 139 -1.13 -12.33 1.32
N ALA A 140 -2.44 -12.51 1.48
CA ALA A 140 -3.38 -12.67 0.36
C ALA A 140 -3.40 -11.43 -0.56
N LEU A 141 -3.38 -10.23 0.00
CA LEU A 141 -3.30 -8.99 -0.78
C LEU A 141 -2.03 -8.96 -1.64
N LEU A 142 -0.87 -9.23 -1.06
CA LEU A 142 0.41 -9.20 -1.78
C LEU A 142 0.50 -10.31 -2.84
N ALA A 143 -0.04 -11.49 -2.56
CA ALA A 143 -0.11 -12.60 -3.51
C ALA A 143 -1.03 -12.28 -4.70
N ASP A 144 -2.23 -11.73 -4.46
CA ASP A 144 -3.17 -11.36 -5.51
C ASP A 144 -2.66 -10.20 -6.39
N LEU A 145 -1.87 -9.28 -5.79
CA LEU A 145 -1.14 -8.26 -6.55
C LEU A 145 -0.01 -8.84 -7.40
N GLY A 146 0.33 -10.11 -7.23
CA GLY A 146 1.37 -10.79 -8.02
C GLY A 146 2.80 -10.51 -7.54
N VAL A 147 2.98 -10.11 -6.28
CA VAL A 147 4.32 -9.94 -5.71
C VAL A 147 5.04 -11.28 -5.69
N GLN A 148 6.20 -11.34 -6.34
CA GLN A 148 7.03 -12.54 -6.39
C GLN A 148 7.98 -12.64 -5.20
N GLY A 149 8.45 -13.86 -4.89
CA GLY A 149 9.46 -14.10 -3.85
C GLY A 149 9.01 -13.70 -2.44
N LEU A 150 7.72 -13.85 -2.13
CA LEU A 150 7.19 -13.57 -0.79
C LEU A 150 7.75 -14.52 0.26
N ALA A 151 8.22 -13.97 1.37
CA ALA A 151 8.58 -14.71 2.58
C ALA A 151 8.01 -14.02 3.81
N LEU A 152 7.45 -14.81 4.74
CA LEU A 152 6.95 -14.34 6.02
C LEU A 152 7.95 -14.68 7.12
N GLU A 153 8.43 -13.67 7.80
CA GLU A 153 9.22 -13.80 9.01
C GLU A 153 8.38 -13.44 10.24
N ILE A 154 8.44 -14.28 11.27
CA ILE A 154 7.71 -14.06 12.52
C ILE A 154 8.63 -14.18 13.73
N ASN A 155 8.31 -13.47 14.79
CA ASN A 155 8.94 -13.59 16.11
C ASN A 155 7.90 -13.33 17.21
N SER A 156 8.26 -13.69 18.45
CA SER A 156 7.52 -13.24 19.63
C SER A 156 8.38 -12.32 20.47
N LEU A 157 7.85 -11.14 20.78
CA LEU A 157 8.47 -10.18 21.69
C LEU A 157 8.02 -10.37 23.15
N GLY A 158 7.16 -11.35 23.39
CA GLY A 158 6.62 -11.63 24.71
C GLY A 158 5.88 -10.47 25.38
N ILE A 159 5.65 -10.61 26.66
CA ILE A 159 5.14 -9.56 27.55
C ILE A 159 6.30 -8.62 28.01
N PRO A 160 6.01 -7.47 28.65
CA PRO A 160 7.05 -6.57 29.17
C PRO A 160 8.05 -7.24 30.10
N GLU A 161 7.61 -8.20 30.92
CA GLU A 161 8.46 -8.97 31.83
C GLU A 161 9.43 -9.89 31.09
N ASP A 162 8.99 -10.50 29.99
CA ASP A 162 9.87 -11.32 29.12
C ASP A 162 10.97 -10.46 28.52
N ARG A 163 10.59 -9.28 27.99
CA ARG A 163 11.57 -8.32 27.42
C ARG A 163 12.54 -7.81 28.48
N LYS A 164 12.10 -7.57 29.72
CA LYS A 164 12.96 -7.12 30.81
C LYS A 164 14.00 -8.20 31.15
N ARG A 165 13.58 -9.46 31.25
CA ARG A 165 14.48 -10.61 31.47
C ARG A 165 15.50 -10.73 30.32
N TYR A 166 15.00 -10.76 29.11
CA TYR A 166 15.85 -10.85 27.92
C TYR A 166 16.84 -9.70 27.82
N ARG A 167 16.39 -8.44 28.07
CA ARG A 167 17.28 -7.28 28.07
C ARG A 167 18.42 -7.44 29.07
N ALA A 168 18.14 -7.89 30.27
CA ALA A 168 19.16 -8.10 31.30
C ALA A 168 20.19 -9.19 30.86
N GLU A 169 19.69 -10.30 30.31
CA GLU A 169 20.53 -11.39 29.80
C GLU A 169 21.38 -10.94 28.60
N LEU A 170 20.78 -10.25 27.62
CA LEU A 170 21.46 -9.73 26.46
C LEU A 170 22.55 -8.70 26.84
N VAL A 171 22.24 -7.77 27.75
CA VAL A 171 23.21 -6.76 28.22
C VAL A 171 24.40 -7.44 28.88
N ALA A 172 24.17 -8.36 29.81
CA ALA A 172 25.26 -9.10 30.48
C ALA A 172 26.12 -9.89 29.47
N TRP A 173 25.46 -10.49 28.45
CA TRP A 173 26.16 -11.23 27.41
C TRP A 173 27.00 -10.32 26.49
N LEU A 174 26.50 -9.12 26.14
CA LEU A 174 27.18 -8.15 25.31
C LEU A 174 28.30 -7.43 26.06
N GLU A 175 28.13 -7.08 27.36
CA GLU A 175 29.15 -6.48 28.22
C GLU A 175 30.39 -7.36 28.32
N ALA A 176 30.18 -8.68 28.45
CA ALA A 176 31.30 -9.65 28.47
C ALA A 176 32.07 -9.72 27.12
N ARG A 177 31.54 -9.09 26.06
CA ARG A 177 32.09 -9.10 24.69
C ARG A 177 32.22 -7.71 24.09
N ILE A 178 32.25 -6.68 24.89
CA ILE A 178 32.20 -5.28 24.48
C ILE A 178 33.30 -4.91 23.45
N ASP A 179 34.47 -5.52 23.55
CA ASP A 179 35.58 -5.33 22.63
C ASP A 179 35.32 -5.85 21.21
N GLN A 180 34.36 -6.74 21.07
CA GLN A 180 33.93 -7.31 19.78
C GLN A 180 32.82 -6.54 19.10
N LEU A 181 32.25 -5.54 19.77
CA LEU A 181 31.19 -4.69 19.23
C LEU A 181 31.76 -3.54 18.40
N ASP A 182 31.08 -3.13 17.37
CA ASP A 182 31.32 -1.87 16.67
C ASP A 182 30.98 -0.66 17.56
N ASP A 183 31.50 0.53 17.21
CA ASP A 183 31.36 1.75 18.03
C ASP A 183 29.89 2.19 18.21
N ASP A 184 29.05 2.05 17.19
CA ASP A 184 27.65 2.39 17.27
C ASP A 184 26.91 1.40 18.22
N SER A 185 27.22 0.12 18.12
CA SER A 185 26.70 -0.91 19.02
C SER A 185 27.12 -0.73 20.47
N ARG A 186 28.37 -0.27 20.73
CA ARG A 186 28.81 0.10 22.08
C ARG A 186 28.01 1.25 22.66
N GLN A 187 27.73 2.29 21.87
CA GLN A 187 26.90 3.41 22.32
C GLN A 187 25.45 2.97 22.61
N ARG A 188 24.91 2.10 21.78
CA ARG A 188 23.55 1.55 21.95
C ARG A 188 23.42 0.65 23.16
N LEU A 189 24.48 -0.01 23.60
CA LEU A 189 24.45 -0.91 24.76
C LEU A 189 23.93 -0.20 26.03
N ALA A 190 24.30 1.05 26.24
CA ALA A 190 23.82 1.84 27.36
C ALA A 190 22.41 2.41 27.18
N THR A 191 21.99 2.71 25.97
CA THR A 191 20.74 3.44 25.68
C THR A 191 19.60 2.52 25.23
N ASN A 192 19.85 1.70 24.22
CA ASN A 192 18.86 0.78 23.65
C ASN A 192 19.53 -0.52 23.14
N PRO A 193 19.87 -1.46 24.04
CA PRO A 193 20.62 -2.67 23.68
C PRO A 193 19.89 -3.58 22.68
N LEU A 194 18.55 -3.58 22.64
CA LEU A 194 17.80 -4.38 21.68
C LEU A 194 18.03 -3.92 20.23
N ARG A 195 18.38 -2.65 20.01
CA ARG A 195 18.72 -2.13 18.68
C ARG A 195 20.07 -2.65 18.15
N ILE A 196 20.90 -3.27 19.00
CA ILE A 196 22.13 -3.91 18.56
C ILE A 196 21.81 -5.13 17.68
N LEU A 197 20.68 -5.80 17.91
CA LEU A 197 20.21 -6.93 17.12
C LEU A 197 20.02 -6.57 15.63
N ASP A 198 19.71 -5.30 15.34
CA ASP A 198 19.55 -4.76 13.97
C ASP A 198 20.87 -4.26 13.36
N SER A 199 22.02 -4.44 14.05
CA SER A 199 23.30 -3.98 13.54
C SER A 199 23.61 -4.62 12.18
N LYS A 200 24.05 -3.80 11.23
CA LYS A 200 24.49 -4.25 9.90
C LYS A 200 26.00 -4.44 9.81
N HIS A 201 26.72 -4.20 10.92
CA HIS A 201 28.16 -4.37 10.95
C HIS A 201 28.51 -5.87 10.96
N PRO A 202 29.31 -6.38 10.00
CA PRO A 202 29.53 -7.82 9.83
C PRO A 202 30.07 -8.52 11.09
N GLN A 203 30.98 -7.86 11.82
CA GLN A 203 31.55 -8.42 13.05
C GLN A 203 30.48 -8.57 14.14
N THR A 204 29.64 -7.56 14.33
CA THR A 204 28.55 -7.60 15.31
C THR A 204 27.50 -8.61 14.90
N GLN A 205 27.16 -8.72 13.60
CA GLN A 205 26.24 -9.75 13.11
C GLN A 205 26.74 -11.18 13.41
N ALA A 206 28.03 -11.46 13.13
CA ALA A 206 28.62 -12.76 13.42
C ALA A 206 28.61 -13.07 14.93
N LEU A 207 28.87 -12.05 15.76
CA LEU A 207 28.80 -12.19 17.22
C LEU A 207 27.36 -12.53 17.66
N LEU A 208 26.37 -11.84 17.12
CA LEU A 208 24.95 -12.02 17.48
C LEU A 208 24.36 -13.38 17.10
N GLU A 209 25.00 -14.18 16.25
CA GLU A 209 24.59 -15.55 15.98
C GLU A 209 24.62 -16.45 17.23
N GLN A 210 25.46 -16.09 18.20
CA GLN A 210 25.61 -16.81 19.46
C GLN A 210 24.89 -16.12 20.64
N ALA A 211 24.21 -15.02 20.39
CA ALA A 211 23.52 -14.27 21.43
C ALA A 211 22.30 -15.02 21.96
N PRO A 212 21.93 -14.82 23.24
CA PRO A 212 20.65 -15.31 23.73
C PRO A 212 19.51 -14.77 22.88
N THR A 213 18.45 -15.55 22.71
CA THR A 213 17.28 -15.14 21.92
C THR A 213 16.12 -14.80 22.85
N LEU A 214 15.26 -13.86 22.42
CA LEU A 214 14.07 -13.54 23.21
C LEU A 214 13.17 -14.76 23.42
N LEU A 215 13.09 -15.65 22.43
CA LEU A 215 12.28 -16.87 22.52
C LEU A 215 12.72 -17.80 23.67
N SER A 216 14.00 -17.81 24.05
CA SER A 216 14.52 -18.62 25.18
C SER A 216 14.10 -18.08 26.55
N THR A 217 13.66 -16.81 26.63
CA THR A 217 13.29 -16.13 27.88
C THR A 217 11.79 -15.93 28.05
N LEU A 218 10.98 -16.37 27.08
CA LEU A 218 9.53 -16.26 27.15
C LEU A 218 8.96 -17.06 28.31
N CYS A 219 7.97 -16.50 29.02
CA CYS A 219 7.15 -17.25 29.96
C CYS A 219 6.25 -18.27 29.24
N GLU A 220 5.69 -19.21 29.98
CA GLU A 220 4.84 -20.28 29.44
C GLU A 220 3.67 -19.72 28.62
N GLU A 221 2.96 -18.72 29.15
CA GLU A 221 1.85 -18.06 28.45
C GLU A 221 2.29 -17.47 27.09
N SER A 222 3.45 -16.78 27.03
CA SER A 222 3.98 -16.22 25.79
C SER A 222 4.41 -17.31 24.80
N GLN A 223 4.93 -18.44 25.29
CA GLN A 223 5.30 -19.59 24.46
C GLN A 223 4.05 -20.25 23.86
N GLU A 224 3.03 -20.51 24.67
CA GLU A 224 1.76 -21.09 24.23
C GLU A 224 1.09 -20.19 23.18
N ARG A 225 1.03 -18.88 23.45
CA ARG A 225 0.47 -17.91 22.51
C ARG A 225 1.19 -17.96 21.17
N PHE A 226 2.51 -17.97 21.16
CA PHE A 226 3.29 -18.04 19.92
C PHE A 226 3.13 -19.39 19.21
N ALA A 227 2.97 -20.48 19.95
CA ALA A 227 2.66 -21.78 19.38
C ALA A 227 1.30 -21.79 18.67
N GLU A 228 0.27 -21.17 19.23
CA GLU A 228 -1.06 -21.01 18.61
C GLU A 228 -1.01 -20.17 17.33
N VAL A 229 -0.22 -19.08 17.28
CA VAL A 229 -0.03 -18.31 16.06
C VAL A 229 0.58 -19.17 14.95
N LYS A 230 1.62 -19.97 15.28
CA LYS A 230 2.27 -20.87 14.31
C LYS A 230 1.30 -21.93 13.78
N LEU A 231 0.49 -22.54 14.67
CA LEU A 231 -0.53 -23.51 14.29
C LEU A 231 -1.57 -22.90 13.37
N ALA A 232 -2.03 -21.67 13.66
CA ALA A 232 -3.01 -20.97 12.83
C ALA A 232 -2.44 -20.62 11.45
N LEU A 233 -1.20 -20.15 11.36
CA LEU A 233 -0.53 -19.88 10.07
C LEU A 233 -0.34 -21.16 9.25
N SER A 234 0.03 -22.28 9.92
CA SER A 234 0.14 -23.58 9.26
C SER A 234 -1.20 -24.08 8.72
N ALA A 235 -2.29 -23.89 9.48
CA ALA A 235 -3.64 -24.24 9.04
C ALA A 235 -4.13 -23.39 7.85
N LEU A 236 -3.61 -22.16 7.71
CA LEU A 236 -3.84 -21.28 6.56
C LEU A 236 -2.90 -21.55 5.38
N GLU A 237 -2.01 -22.55 5.51
CA GLU A 237 -1.00 -22.92 4.51
C GLU A 237 -0.06 -21.75 4.15
N ILE A 238 0.14 -20.81 5.07
CA ILE A 238 1.07 -19.68 4.88
C ILE A 238 2.45 -20.12 5.38
N PRO A 239 3.45 -20.22 4.48
CA PRO A 239 4.81 -20.56 4.88
C PRO A 239 5.43 -19.44 5.69
N PHE A 240 6.14 -19.76 6.75
CA PHE A 240 6.81 -18.77 7.59
C PHE A 240 8.17 -19.25 8.10
N HIS A 241 9.04 -18.30 8.42
CA HIS A 241 10.31 -18.51 9.08
C HIS A 241 10.31 -17.80 10.44
N ILE A 242 10.89 -18.48 11.45
CA ILE A 242 11.11 -17.85 12.76
C ILE A 242 12.42 -17.07 12.68
N ASN A 243 12.32 -15.72 12.75
CA ASN A 243 13.48 -14.86 12.82
C ASN A 243 13.64 -14.30 14.24
N THR A 244 14.49 -14.95 15.05
CA THR A 244 14.72 -14.60 16.47
C THR A 244 15.32 -13.21 16.65
N ARG A 245 15.88 -12.59 15.60
CA ARG A 245 16.41 -11.23 15.59
C ARG A 245 15.40 -10.18 15.14
N LEU A 246 14.23 -10.61 14.66
CA LEU A 246 13.18 -9.68 14.24
C LEU A 246 12.67 -8.88 15.45
N VAL A 247 13.00 -7.61 15.47
CA VAL A 247 12.46 -6.60 16.39
C VAL A 247 11.83 -5.48 15.56
N ARG A 248 10.96 -4.69 16.18
CA ARG A 248 10.28 -3.59 15.47
C ARG A 248 10.87 -2.24 15.85
N GLY A 249 10.80 -1.30 14.92
CA GLY A 249 11.34 0.06 15.07
C GLY A 249 10.56 0.97 16.02
N LEU A 250 9.44 0.50 16.57
CA LEU A 250 8.53 1.24 17.45
C LEU A 250 8.38 0.46 18.75
N ASP A 251 8.38 1.15 19.89
CA ASP A 251 8.51 0.52 21.22
C ASP A 251 7.20 -0.11 21.73
N TYR A 252 6.07 0.17 21.10
CA TYR A 252 4.77 -0.33 21.54
C TYR A 252 4.51 -1.82 21.26
N TYR A 253 5.31 -2.47 20.43
CA TYR A 253 5.10 -3.86 20.08
C TYR A 253 5.38 -4.83 21.23
N GLY A 254 4.56 -5.89 21.30
CA GLY A 254 4.69 -7.04 22.19
C GLY A 254 4.20 -8.30 21.50
N HIS A 255 4.37 -9.48 22.13
CA HIS A 255 3.95 -10.74 21.53
C HIS A 255 4.35 -10.89 20.05
N THR A 256 3.40 -11.12 19.17
CA THR A 256 3.65 -11.36 17.73
C THR A 256 4.24 -10.14 17.05
N ALA A 257 5.40 -10.32 16.42
CA ALA A 257 5.98 -9.40 15.45
C ALA A 257 6.20 -10.13 14.13
N PHE A 258 5.98 -9.46 13.00
CA PHE A 258 6.16 -10.07 11.70
C PHE A 258 6.61 -9.07 10.63
N GLU A 259 7.25 -9.61 9.59
CA GLU A 259 7.55 -8.91 8.35
C GLU A 259 7.25 -9.83 7.17
N ILE A 260 6.65 -9.27 6.12
CA ILE A 260 6.55 -9.92 4.82
C ILE A 260 7.55 -9.25 3.92
N THR A 261 8.47 -10.05 3.40
CA THR A 261 9.57 -9.61 2.54
C THR A 261 9.37 -10.13 1.12
N SER A 262 10.07 -9.51 0.16
CA SER A 262 10.19 -10.01 -1.21
C SER A 262 11.66 -9.98 -1.62
N ASP A 263 12.13 -11.00 -2.32
CA ASP A 263 13.52 -11.09 -2.82
C ASP A 263 13.79 -10.17 -4.01
N GLN A 264 12.76 -9.54 -4.58
CA GLN A 264 12.87 -8.67 -5.74
C GLN A 264 13.58 -7.34 -5.48
N LEU A 265 13.74 -6.93 -4.22
CA LEU A 265 14.40 -5.66 -3.83
C LEU A 265 15.75 -5.83 -3.10
N GLY A 266 16.33 -7.02 -3.09
CA GLY A 266 17.63 -7.28 -2.47
C GLY A 266 17.62 -7.00 -0.96
N ALA A 267 18.60 -6.24 -0.44
CA ALA A 267 18.79 -5.98 1.00
C ALA A 267 17.67 -5.16 1.68
N GLN A 268 16.69 -4.64 0.93
CA GLN A 268 15.57 -3.85 1.47
C GLN A 268 14.23 -4.58 1.31
N ALA A 269 14.24 -5.85 1.58
CA ALA A 269 13.19 -6.81 1.24
C ALA A 269 11.81 -6.58 1.90
N THR A 270 11.71 -5.86 3.04
CA THR A 270 10.46 -5.72 3.78
C THR A 270 9.42 -4.88 3.02
N VAL A 271 8.31 -5.50 2.62
CA VAL A 271 7.17 -4.86 1.94
C VAL A 271 6.09 -4.47 2.93
N CYS A 272 5.77 -5.36 3.87
CA CYS A 272 4.76 -5.17 4.90
C CYS A 272 5.33 -5.58 6.26
N GLY A 273 4.94 -4.88 7.30
CA GLY A 273 5.36 -5.27 8.65
C GLY A 273 4.42 -4.80 9.73
N GLY A 274 4.30 -5.59 10.76
CA GLY A 274 3.37 -5.34 11.84
C GLY A 274 3.63 -6.17 13.09
N GLY A 275 2.62 -6.22 13.94
CA GLY A 275 2.65 -6.99 15.17
C GLY A 275 1.58 -6.55 16.15
N ARG A 276 1.59 -7.18 17.33
CA ARG A 276 0.68 -6.90 18.44
C ARG A 276 1.19 -5.74 19.29
N TYR A 277 0.26 -4.91 19.78
CA TYR A 277 0.58 -3.70 20.55
C TYR A 277 -0.48 -3.40 21.63
N ASP A 278 -0.74 -4.37 22.49
CA ASP A 278 -1.82 -4.34 23.50
C ASP A 278 -1.73 -3.18 24.48
N GLY A 279 -0.54 -2.60 24.70
CA GLY A 279 -0.34 -1.48 25.63
C GLY A 279 -0.60 -0.08 25.05
N LEU A 280 -0.68 0.08 23.73
CA LEU A 280 -0.71 1.39 23.08
C LEU A 280 -2.02 2.16 23.39
N ILE A 281 -3.15 1.47 23.41
CA ILE A 281 -4.46 2.11 23.65
C ILE A 281 -4.51 2.68 25.06
N ASP A 282 -4.07 1.94 26.08
CA ASP A 282 -3.96 2.41 27.47
C ASP A 282 -2.97 3.59 27.60
N GLN A 283 -1.82 3.49 26.95
CA GLN A 283 -0.80 4.54 26.93
C GLN A 283 -1.33 5.86 26.34
N LEU A 284 -2.26 5.79 25.40
CA LEU A 284 -2.93 6.95 24.81
C LEU A 284 -4.21 7.37 25.53
N GLY A 285 -4.47 6.80 26.73
CA GLY A 285 -5.56 7.21 27.63
C GLY A 285 -6.89 6.50 27.36
N GLY A 286 -6.87 5.40 26.60
CA GLY A 286 -8.03 4.53 26.41
C GLY A 286 -8.08 3.39 27.42
N PRO A 287 -9.09 2.51 27.33
CA PRO A 287 -9.15 1.31 28.14
C PRO A 287 -8.08 0.30 27.71
N SER A 288 -7.59 -0.54 28.63
CA SER A 288 -6.70 -1.65 28.28
C SER A 288 -7.39 -2.55 27.24
N THR A 289 -6.86 -2.56 26.04
CA THR A 289 -7.50 -3.19 24.88
C THR A 289 -6.44 -3.87 24.01
N PRO A 290 -6.57 -5.18 23.76
CA PRO A 290 -5.65 -5.88 22.88
C PRO A 290 -5.75 -5.35 21.44
N ALA A 291 -4.62 -5.24 20.76
CA ALA A 291 -4.56 -4.71 19.42
C ALA A 291 -3.44 -5.33 18.60
N ILE A 292 -3.69 -5.52 17.32
CA ILE A 292 -2.72 -5.99 16.34
C ILE A 292 -2.97 -5.30 15.01
N GLY A 293 -1.90 -5.00 14.29
CA GLY A 293 -2.01 -4.39 12.98
C GLY A 293 -0.72 -4.49 12.17
N TRP A 294 -0.80 -3.97 10.96
CA TRP A 294 0.35 -3.85 10.07
C TRP A 294 0.23 -2.63 9.17
N ALA A 295 1.36 -2.22 8.64
CA ALA A 295 1.42 -1.24 7.57
C ALA A 295 2.37 -1.69 6.46
N LEU A 296 2.02 -1.33 5.23
CA LEU A 296 2.88 -1.45 4.05
C LEU A 296 3.14 -0.06 3.45
N GLY A 297 4.34 0.12 2.87
CA GLY A 297 4.71 1.34 2.15
C GLY A 297 4.41 1.20 0.67
N MET A 298 3.55 2.09 0.14
CA MET A 298 3.10 2.04 -1.26
C MET A 298 4.26 2.21 -2.25
N GLU A 299 5.18 3.14 -1.99
CA GLU A 299 6.34 3.37 -2.87
C GLU A 299 7.20 2.13 -3.01
N ARG A 300 7.38 1.39 -1.91
CA ARG A 300 8.14 0.15 -1.92
C ARG A 300 7.38 -0.97 -2.61
N LEU A 301 6.07 -1.09 -2.34
CA LEU A 301 5.20 -2.05 -3.02
C LEU A 301 5.24 -1.85 -4.54
N MET A 302 5.16 -0.60 -5.02
CA MET A 302 5.23 -0.31 -6.45
C MET A 302 6.55 -0.77 -7.08
N LEU A 303 7.69 -0.53 -6.42
CA LEU A 303 9.00 -1.02 -6.90
C LEU A 303 9.05 -2.56 -6.97
N VAL A 304 8.48 -3.24 -5.98
CA VAL A 304 8.40 -4.71 -5.99
C VAL A 304 7.51 -5.20 -7.12
N LEU A 305 6.37 -4.54 -7.36
CA LEU A 305 5.44 -4.91 -8.43
C LEU A 305 6.06 -4.69 -9.82
N GLU A 306 6.80 -3.60 -10.02
CA GLU A 306 7.56 -3.37 -11.26
C GLU A 306 8.58 -4.50 -11.49
N ALA A 307 9.39 -4.82 -10.48
CA ALA A 307 10.35 -5.92 -10.58
C ALA A 307 9.69 -7.30 -10.77
N SER A 308 8.53 -7.53 -10.13
CA SER A 308 7.76 -8.77 -10.31
C SER A 308 7.14 -8.89 -11.70
N ALA A 309 6.69 -7.76 -12.29
CA ALA A 309 6.18 -7.71 -13.65
C ALA A 309 7.28 -8.00 -14.69
N ASP A 310 8.50 -7.50 -14.44
CA ASP A 310 9.66 -7.80 -15.31
C ASP A 310 10.06 -9.29 -15.24
N ALA A 311 9.92 -9.90 -14.06
CA ALA A 311 10.23 -11.31 -13.84
C ALA A 311 9.16 -12.26 -14.43
N ASP A 312 7.88 -11.85 -14.41
CA ASP A 312 6.73 -12.60 -14.94
C ASP A 312 5.80 -11.67 -15.75
N PRO A 313 6.10 -11.47 -17.06
CA PRO A 313 5.34 -10.56 -17.92
C PRO A 313 3.87 -10.96 -18.16
N ASP A 314 3.52 -12.22 -17.92
CA ASP A 314 2.15 -12.74 -18.05
C ASP A 314 1.40 -12.78 -16.70
N GLY A 315 2.10 -12.49 -15.62
CA GLY A 315 1.60 -12.54 -14.26
C GLY A 315 0.64 -11.42 -13.87
N SER A 316 0.11 -11.52 -12.64
CA SER A 316 -0.82 -10.53 -12.10
C SER A 316 -0.17 -9.14 -12.00
N ALA A 317 1.09 -9.04 -11.57
CA ALA A 317 1.79 -7.75 -11.46
C ALA A 317 1.88 -7.02 -12.81
N ALA A 318 2.18 -7.73 -13.89
CA ALA A 318 2.25 -7.16 -15.24
C ALA A 318 0.88 -6.64 -15.71
N ARG A 319 -0.22 -7.33 -15.36
CA ARG A 319 -1.59 -6.88 -15.68
C ARG A 319 -1.99 -5.61 -14.94
N LEU A 320 -1.48 -5.40 -13.73
CA LEU A 320 -1.74 -4.17 -12.95
C LEU A 320 -1.04 -2.94 -13.54
N THR A 321 0.04 -3.16 -14.31
CA THR A 321 0.80 -2.09 -14.97
C THR A 321 0.29 -1.76 -16.37
N THR A 322 -0.67 -2.54 -16.91
CA THR A 322 -1.28 -2.24 -18.22
C THR A 322 -2.11 -0.97 -18.15
N THR A 323 -1.82 -0.04 -19.06
CA THR A 323 -2.62 1.18 -19.23
C THR A 323 -3.95 0.83 -19.87
N ASN A 324 -5.07 1.36 -19.33
CA ASN A 324 -6.35 1.33 -20.03
C ASN A 324 -6.42 2.56 -20.94
N PRO A 325 -6.15 2.41 -22.25
CA PRO A 325 -6.24 3.51 -23.20
C PRO A 325 -7.71 3.94 -23.37
N PRO A 326 -7.98 5.12 -23.95
CA PRO A 326 -9.34 5.50 -24.31
C PRO A 326 -9.97 4.47 -25.26
N ASP A 327 -11.24 4.13 -25.00
CA ASP A 327 -12.02 3.30 -25.90
C ASP A 327 -12.16 3.98 -27.27
N LEU A 328 -12.40 5.31 -27.25
CA LEU A 328 -12.69 6.09 -28.44
C LEU A 328 -12.01 7.47 -28.39
N TYR A 329 -11.41 7.87 -29.50
CA TYR A 329 -10.93 9.22 -29.75
C TYR A 329 -11.81 9.91 -30.80
N LEU A 330 -12.35 11.09 -30.49
CA LEU A 330 -13.15 11.87 -31.42
C LEU A 330 -12.24 12.84 -32.18
N VAL A 331 -12.01 12.52 -33.46
CA VAL A 331 -11.28 13.35 -34.42
C VAL A 331 -12.30 14.24 -35.13
N ASN A 332 -12.19 15.57 -34.98
CA ASN A 332 -13.22 16.48 -35.45
C ASN A 332 -12.63 17.76 -36.05
N ARG A 333 -13.30 18.30 -37.10
CA ARG A 333 -12.89 19.53 -37.73
C ARG A 333 -14.04 20.24 -38.44
N GLY A 334 -14.23 21.50 -38.18
CA GLY A 334 -15.32 22.36 -38.68
C GLY A 334 -16.29 22.70 -37.56
N GLU A 335 -16.92 23.85 -37.64
CA GLU A 335 -17.69 24.42 -36.54
C GLU A 335 -18.90 23.53 -36.14
N SER A 336 -19.61 22.96 -37.13
CA SER A 336 -20.70 22.03 -36.90
C SER A 336 -20.21 20.70 -36.35
N ALA A 337 -19.09 20.19 -36.87
CA ALA A 337 -18.48 18.92 -36.44
C ALA A 337 -17.93 19.00 -34.98
N GLU A 338 -17.29 20.10 -34.62
CA GLU A 338 -16.76 20.33 -33.27
C GLU A 338 -17.88 20.40 -32.22
N ARG A 339 -19.02 21.09 -32.58
CA ARG A 339 -20.20 21.12 -31.69
C ARG A 339 -20.85 19.73 -31.53
N LEU A 340 -20.99 18.98 -32.62
CA LEU A 340 -21.56 17.64 -32.58
C LEU A 340 -20.64 16.68 -31.81
N ALA A 341 -19.34 16.71 -32.06
CA ALA A 341 -18.35 15.90 -31.35
C ALA A 341 -18.38 16.13 -29.83
N LEU A 342 -18.56 17.37 -29.39
CA LEU A 342 -18.72 17.70 -27.98
C LEU A 342 -19.96 17.03 -27.36
N VAL A 343 -21.10 17.09 -28.06
CA VAL A 343 -22.35 16.45 -27.60
C VAL A 343 -22.20 14.94 -27.56
N LEU A 344 -21.62 14.35 -28.61
CA LEU A 344 -21.40 12.90 -28.69
C LEU A 344 -20.43 12.43 -27.60
N ALA A 345 -19.35 13.15 -27.35
CA ALA A 345 -18.41 12.82 -26.26
C ALA A 345 -19.13 12.68 -24.92
N GLN A 346 -20.02 13.61 -24.58
CA GLN A 346 -20.74 13.57 -23.30
C GLN A 346 -21.76 12.40 -23.25
N LYS A 347 -22.47 12.15 -24.34
CA LYS A 347 -23.42 11.05 -24.42
C LYS A 347 -22.73 9.69 -24.31
N LEU A 348 -21.61 9.51 -24.98
CA LEU A 348 -20.83 8.27 -24.96
C LEU A 348 -20.14 8.04 -23.59
N ARG A 349 -19.66 9.12 -22.96
CA ARG A 349 -19.16 9.04 -21.57
C ARG A 349 -20.26 8.67 -20.58
N ALA A 350 -21.47 9.22 -20.75
CA ALA A 350 -22.62 8.83 -19.92
C ALA A 350 -23.04 7.37 -20.14
N ALA A 351 -22.75 6.82 -21.33
CA ALA A 351 -22.92 5.41 -21.64
C ALA A 351 -21.78 4.50 -21.13
N GLY A 352 -20.77 5.05 -20.44
CA GLY A 352 -19.70 4.30 -19.80
C GLY A 352 -18.43 4.15 -20.62
N LEU A 353 -18.31 4.74 -21.82
CA LEU A 353 -17.09 4.72 -22.59
C LEU A 353 -16.05 5.73 -22.07
N VAL A 354 -14.78 5.37 -22.17
CA VAL A 354 -13.66 6.30 -22.00
C VAL A 354 -13.42 7.02 -23.33
N VAL A 355 -13.87 8.27 -23.42
CA VAL A 355 -13.83 9.05 -24.66
C VAL A 355 -12.92 10.26 -24.54
N GLU A 356 -11.94 10.37 -25.42
CA GLU A 356 -11.11 11.57 -25.58
C GLU A 356 -11.62 12.40 -26.78
N LEU A 357 -11.80 13.69 -26.55
CA LEU A 357 -12.24 14.65 -27.57
C LEU A 357 -11.07 15.54 -27.95
N ASP A 358 -10.71 15.61 -29.24
CA ASP A 358 -9.72 16.59 -29.70
C ASP A 358 -10.35 18.00 -29.73
N GLY A 359 -9.92 18.84 -28.81
CA GLY A 359 -10.36 20.25 -28.72
C GLY A 359 -9.39 21.24 -29.38
N SER A 360 -8.44 20.77 -30.19
CA SER A 360 -7.35 21.63 -30.70
C SER A 360 -7.67 22.37 -32.01
N GLY A 361 -8.73 21.99 -32.73
CA GLY A 361 -9.03 22.49 -34.07
C GLY A 361 -7.96 22.16 -35.12
N ALA A 362 -7.00 21.28 -34.81
CA ALA A 362 -5.90 20.94 -35.71
C ALA A 362 -6.39 20.10 -36.90
N ALA A 363 -5.55 20.02 -37.94
CA ALA A 363 -5.82 19.14 -39.09
C ALA A 363 -5.90 17.66 -38.63
N PHE A 364 -6.74 16.87 -39.29
CA PHE A 364 -7.02 15.46 -39.00
C PHE A 364 -5.75 14.63 -38.74
N GLY A 365 -4.72 14.76 -39.60
CA GLY A 365 -3.47 14.01 -39.43
C GLY A 365 -2.73 14.29 -38.09
N LYS A 366 -2.89 15.50 -37.52
CA LYS A 366 -2.31 15.82 -36.21
C LYS A 366 -3.16 15.21 -35.08
N GLN A 367 -4.48 15.19 -35.24
CA GLN A 367 -5.40 14.59 -34.30
C GLN A 367 -5.22 13.06 -34.24
N PHE A 368 -5.07 12.40 -35.41
CA PHE A 368 -4.76 10.97 -35.47
C PHE A 368 -3.45 10.61 -34.76
N LYS A 369 -2.38 11.43 -34.91
CA LYS A 369 -1.12 11.24 -34.19
C LYS A 369 -1.30 11.34 -32.66
N ARG A 370 -2.28 12.09 -32.18
CA ARG A 370 -2.61 12.17 -30.75
C ARG A 370 -3.40 10.95 -30.31
N ALA A 371 -4.39 10.53 -31.12
CA ALA A 371 -5.17 9.33 -30.89
C ALA A 371 -4.27 8.09 -30.79
N ASP A 372 -3.30 7.97 -31.69
CA ASP A 372 -2.30 6.91 -31.67
C ASP A 372 -1.41 6.99 -30.41
N ARG A 373 -0.93 8.20 -30.06
CA ARG A 373 -0.06 8.41 -28.88
C ARG A 373 -0.76 8.08 -27.56
N CYS A 374 -2.08 8.37 -27.42
CA CYS A 374 -2.82 8.02 -26.22
C CYS A 374 -3.28 6.55 -26.20
N GLY A 375 -3.01 5.80 -27.26
CA GLY A 375 -3.33 4.38 -27.37
C GLY A 375 -4.80 4.09 -27.59
N ALA A 376 -5.62 5.07 -28.04
CA ALA A 376 -7.05 4.87 -28.23
C ALA A 376 -7.34 3.67 -29.14
N SER A 377 -8.30 2.83 -28.74
CA SER A 377 -8.67 1.63 -29.51
C SER A 377 -9.33 1.98 -30.84
N TRP A 378 -10.15 3.04 -30.84
CA TRP A 378 -10.92 3.51 -31.98
C TRP A 378 -10.83 5.00 -32.16
N ALA A 379 -10.98 5.47 -33.41
CA ALA A 379 -11.18 6.89 -33.73
C ALA A 379 -12.48 7.06 -34.53
N LEU A 380 -13.35 7.98 -34.11
CA LEU A 380 -14.51 8.43 -34.87
C LEU A 380 -14.19 9.76 -35.53
N VAL A 381 -14.29 9.80 -36.87
CA VAL A 381 -13.91 10.96 -37.68
C VAL A 381 -15.16 11.74 -38.03
N ILE A 382 -15.19 13.02 -37.64
CA ILE A 382 -16.36 13.90 -37.84
C ILE A 382 -15.87 15.18 -38.50
N GLY A 383 -16.18 15.35 -39.78
CA GLY A 383 -16.05 16.60 -40.52
C GLY A 383 -17.42 17.20 -40.82
N GLU A 384 -17.47 18.31 -41.55
CA GLU A 384 -18.74 18.94 -41.93
C GLU A 384 -19.56 18.04 -42.86
N ASP A 385 -18.91 17.34 -43.80
CA ASP A 385 -19.56 16.38 -44.69
C ASP A 385 -20.17 15.21 -43.94
N GLU A 386 -19.54 14.73 -42.88
CA GLU A 386 -20.03 13.65 -42.00
C GLU A 386 -21.29 14.12 -41.22
N VAL A 387 -21.27 15.36 -40.75
CA VAL A 387 -22.43 15.95 -40.07
C VAL A 387 -23.64 16.05 -41.02
N GLU A 388 -23.41 16.55 -42.28
CA GLU A 388 -24.49 16.63 -43.27
C GLU A 388 -25.10 15.28 -43.67
N ARG A 389 -24.26 14.25 -43.76
CA ARG A 389 -24.69 12.87 -44.08
C ARG A 389 -25.29 12.14 -42.88
N GLY A 390 -25.05 12.61 -41.66
CA GLY A 390 -25.48 11.93 -40.44
C GLY A 390 -24.71 10.64 -40.15
N GLU A 391 -23.54 10.45 -40.79
CA GLU A 391 -22.72 9.26 -40.71
C GLU A 391 -21.25 9.64 -40.57
N ALA A 392 -20.49 8.93 -39.75
CA ALA A 392 -19.06 9.15 -39.54
C ALA A 392 -18.26 7.86 -39.71
N GLN A 393 -16.98 8.01 -40.05
CA GLN A 393 -16.09 6.89 -40.21
C GLN A 393 -15.49 6.50 -38.85
N LEU A 394 -15.78 5.26 -38.42
CA LEU A 394 -15.18 4.63 -37.26
C LEU A 394 -13.96 3.83 -37.70
N LYS A 395 -12.77 4.23 -37.22
CA LYS A 395 -11.49 3.60 -37.53
C LYS A 395 -10.91 2.88 -36.33
N ARG A 396 -10.50 1.63 -36.53
CA ARG A 396 -9.75 0.88 -35.54
C ARG A 396 -8.28 1.30 -35.59
N LEU A 397 -7.73 1.75 -34.43
CA LEU A 397 -6.33 2.18 -34.31
C LEU A 397 -5.46 1.05 -33.74
N HIS A 398 -5.93 0.40 -32.67
CA HIS A 398 -5.23 -0.67 -32.00
C HIS A 398 -6.14 -1.86 -31.73
N SER A 399 -5.61 -3.10 -31.79
CA SER A 399 -6.34 -4.32 -31.43
C SER A 399 -5.89 -4.79 -30.04
N VAL A 400 -6.85 -5.05 -29.15
CA VAL A 400 -6.60 -5.53 -27.78
C VAL A 400 -6.23 -7.02 -27.73
N SER A 401 -6.34 -7.79 -28.83
CA SER A 401 -5.95 -9.21 -28.89
C SER A 401 -5.44 -9.62 -30.27
N SER A 402 -4.46 -10.51 -30.29
CA SER A 402 -3.85 -11.10 -31.50
C SER A 402 -4.75 -12.05 -32.29
N GLU A 403 -5.98 -12.33 -31.85
CA GLU A 403 -6.89 -13.32 -32.43
C GLU A 403 -8.07 -12.74 -33.23
N ALA A 404 -8.17 -11.42 -33.38
CA ALA A 404 -9.25 -10.85 -34.19
C ALA A 404 -8.91 -10.94 -35.67
N SER A 405 -9.40 -12.03 -36.29
CA SER A 405 -9.54 -12.17 -37.75
C SER A 405 -10.08 -10.90 -38.40
N ASP A 406 -9.63 -10.64 -39.59
CA ASP A 406 -10.01 -9.79 -40.74
C ASP A 406 -11.36 -9.02 -40.75
N ALA A 407 -12.05 -8.90 -39.63
CA ALA A 407 -13.32 -8.19 -39.48
C ALA A 407 -13.07 -6.72 -39.14
N SER A 408 -13.16 -5.91 -40.18
CA SER A 408 -13.45 -4.49 -40.21
C SER A 408 -12.32 -3.49 -39.98
N LYS A 409 -11.60 -3.23 -41.02
CA LYS A 409 -11.08 -1.93 -41.39
C LYS A 409 -12.27 -0.97 -41.56
N ASP A 410 -12.15 0.27 -41.07
CA ASP A 410 -13.04 1.41 -41.33
C ASP A 410 -14.54 1.10 -41.57
N GLN A 411 -15.37 1.37 -40.56
CA GLN A 411 -16.83 1.21 -40.66
C GLN A 411 -17.51 2.58 -40.71
N LEU A 412 -18.51 2.71 -41.60
CA LEU A 412 -19.44 3.83 -41.54
C LEU A 412 -20.44 3.56 -40.39
N HIS A 413 -20.59 4.55 -39.51
CA HIS A 413 -21.50 4.48 -38.37
C HIS A 413 -22.43 5.68 -38.35
N ARG A 414 -23.71 5.47 -38.10
CA ARG A 414 -24.68 6.55 -37.98
C ARG A 414 -24.47 7.31 -36.68
N LEU A 415 -24.47 8.62 -36.77
CA LEU A 415 -24.22 9.50 -35.61
C LEU A 415 -25.39 9.56 -34.61
N ASP A 416 -26.58 9.10 -35.02
CA ASP A 416 -27.75 8.97 -34.16
C ASP A 416 -27.87 7.56 -33.48
N ASP A 417 -27.11 6.57 -33.94
CA ASP A 417 -27.09 5.23 -33.34
C ASP A 417 -25.98 5.12 -32.27
N LEU A 418 -26.21 5.74 -31.12
CA LEU A 418 -25.25 5.67 -30.01
C LEU A 418 -25.14 4.28 -29.42
N SER A 419 -26.22 3.50 -29.39
CA SER A 419 -26.23 2.12 -28.85
C SER A 419 -25.35 1.19 -29.68
N GLY A 420 -25.46 1.26 -30.99
CA GLY A 420 -24.62 0.51 -31.90
C GLY A 420 -23.17 0.90 -31.78
N LEU A 421 -22.85 2.19 -31.65
CA LEU A 421 -21.49 2.68 -31.46
C LEU A 421 -20.87 2.16 -30.16
N VAL A 422 -21.59 2.24 -29.04
CA VAL A 422 -21.12 1.71 -27.75
C VAL A 422 -20.84 0.21 -27.86
N HIS A 423 -21.74 -0.55 -28.47
CA HIS A 423 -21.56 -2.01 -28.62
C HIS A 423 -20.34 -2.39 -29.48
N VAL A 424 -20.07 -1.63 -30.56
CA VAL A 424 -18.90 -1.87 -31.42
C VAL A 424 -17.59 -1.50 -30.73
N VAL A 425 -17.58 -0.36 -30.03
CA VAL A 425 -16.37 0.19 -29.39
C VAL A 425 -15.99 -0.60 -28.11
N ASN A 426 -16.98 -0.94 -27.28
CA ASN A 426 -16.79 -1.72 -26.07
C ASN A 426 -17.98 -2.63 -25.81
N PRO A 427 -17.95 -3.89 -26.29
CA PRO A 427 -19.06 -4.85 -26.12
C PRO A 427 -19.39 -5.18 -24.65
N LEU A 428 -18.48 -4.89 -23.72
CA LEU A 428 -18.62 -5.15 -22.29
C LEU A 428 -19.13 -3.92 -21.51
N ALA A 429 -19.31 -2.78 -22.17
CA ALA A 429 -19.84 -1.59 -21.52
C ALA A 429 -21.27 -1.83 -21.02
N PRO A 430 -21.61 -1.42 -19.78
CA PRO A 430 -22.96 -1.54 -19.28
C PRO A 430 -23.93 -0.71 -20.18
N SER A 431 -24.98 -1.33 -20.68
CA SER A 431 -25.97 -0.73 -21.60
C SER A 431 -26.92 0.29 -20.94
N ASN A 432 -26.40 1.16 -20.08
CA ASN A 432 -27.15 2.22 -19.41
C ASN A 432 -27.10 3.53 -20.22
N LEU A 433 -27.65 3.54 -21.43
CA LEU A 433 -27.93 4.81 -22.10
C LEU A 433 -29.10 5.50 -21.38
N PRO A 434 -28.95 6.74 -20.91
CA PRO A 434 -30.11 7.52 -20.46
C PRO A 434 -31.08 7.70 -21.66
N ARG A 435 -32.36 7.39 -21.44
CA ARG A 435 -33.44 7.61 -22.40
C ARG A 435 -33.61 9.07 -22.75
#